data_66b4f53b5c1d67943fd922bb18680f36
#
_entry.id   66b4f53b5c1d67943fd922bb18680f36
#
_cell.length_a   1.000
_cell.length_b   1.000
_cell.length_c   1.000
_cell.angle_alpha   90.00
_cell.angle_beta   90.00
_cell.angle_gamma   90.00
#
_symmetry.space_group_name_H-M   'P 1'
#
loop_
_entity.id
_entity.type
_entity.pdbx_description
1 polymer ?
#
loop_
_entity_poly.entity_id
_entity_poly.type
_entity_poly.pdbx_seq_one_letter_code
_entity_poly.pdbx_strand_id
1 'polypeptide(L)'
;IDHINTHENFIQPAQYKNEILSFLKEPLEDLCISRPKTRLTWGITLPFDPDYVTYVWFDALVNYVSALGYPDGEKFKRFWPTTRHFVAKDIIKPHGIYWPIMLKAAGLDIYEGLNVHGFWNVKGSKMSKSIGNVTDPVEVTKEFGVDPFRYFLMREMVFGLDANFTEDAIVARINADLANDLGNLFSRILSMNTRYFKGKIIGPGPALETQFTLEADAVTAIAGFKEAMEICQFHKGLTAVWAFISTMN
;
A
#
# COMPACT_ATOMS: atom_id res chain seq x y z
N ILE A 1 0.01 -22.32 8.71
CA ILE A 1 -0.58 -21.79 9.94
C ILE A 1 0.52 -21.32 10.90
N ASP A 2 1.48 -22.18 11.26
CA ASP A 2 2.53 -21.86 12.23
C ASP A 2 3.33 -20.62 11.83
N HIS A 3 3.70 -20.50 10.55
CA HIS A 3 4.40 -19.32 10.04
C HIS A 3 3.61 -18.02 10.27
N ILE A 4 2.28 -18.04 10.00
CA ILE A 4 1.41 -16.87 10.20
C ILE A 4 1.27 -16.52 11.70
N ASN A 5 1.27 -17.53 12.56
CA ASN A 5 1.12 -17.34 14.01
C ASN A 5 2.42 -16.85 14.67
N THR A 6 3.57 -17.30 14.18
CA THR A 6 4.89 -16.92 14.72
C THR A 6 5.41 -15.59 14.18
N HIS A 7 4.86 -15.11 13.04
CA HIS A 7 5.21 -13.82 12.43
C HIS A 7 4.00 -12.89 12.47
N GLU A 8 3.86 -12.14 13.56
CA GLU A 8 2.67 -11.35 13.86
C GLU A 8 2.25 -10.42 12.72
N ASN A 9 3.23 -9.79 12.07
CA ASN A 9 3.03 -8.80 11.00
C ASN A 9 3.12 -9.39 9.59
N PHE A 10 3.13 -10.72 9.45
CA PHE A 10 3.25 -11.38 8.14
C PHE A 10 2.10 -11.02 7.19
N ILE A 11 0.86 -10.96 7.67
CA ILE A 11 -0.30 -10.54 6.87
C ILE A 11 -0.93 -9.31 7.52
N GLN A 12 -0.98 -8.21 6.77
CA GLN A 12 -1.51 -6.93 7.20
C GLN A 12 -2.63 -6.44 6.26
N PRO A 13 -3.68 -5.78 6.80
CA PRO A 13 -4.04 -5.66 8.20
C PRO A 13 -4.64 -6.95 8.78
N ALA A 14 -4.82 -7.00 10.10
CA ALA A 14 -5.21 -8.18 10.87
C ALA A 14 -6.48 -8.88 10.38
N GLN A 15 -7.44 -8.15 9.81
CA GLN A 15 -8.66 -8.74 9.24
C GLN A 15 -8.35 -9.80 8.17
N TYR A 16 -7.37 -9.57 7.32
CA TYR A 16 -6.97 -10.50 6.27
C TYR A 16 -6.12 -11.66 6.79
N LYS A 17 -5.34 -11.44 7.86
CA LYS A 17 -4.71 -12.53 8.62
C LYS A 17 -5.77 -13.49 9.15
N ASN A 18 -6.83 -12.95 9.75
CA ASN A 18 -7.93 -13.75 10.29
C ASN A 18 -8.71 -14.49 9.19
N GLU A 19 -8.92 -13.86 8.02
CA GLU A 19 -9.56 -14.50 6.86
C GLU A 19 -8.75 -15.70 6.38
N ILE A 20 -7.43 -15.55 6.20
CA ILE A 20 -6.55 -16.65 5.80
C ILE A 20 -6.51 -17.76 6.84
N LEU A 21 -6.38 -17.42 8.13
CA LEU A 21 -6.39 -18.41 9.20
C LEU A 21 -7.73 -19.17 9.28
N SER A 22 -8.85 -18.47 9.06
CA SER A 22 -10.16 -19.11 9.00
C SER A 22 -10.26 -20.10 7.85
N PHE A 23 -9.82 -19.68 6.66
CA PHE A 23 -9.79 -20.58 5.49
C PHE A 23 -8.91 -21.82 5.72
N LEU A 24 -7.75 -21.67 6.36
CA LEU A 24 -6.81 -22.75 6.63
C LEU A 24 -7.29 -23.73 7.72
N LYS A 25 -8.36 -23.42 8.45
CA LYS A 25 -9.01 -24.34 9.42
C LYS A 25 -9.97 -25.30 8.74
N GLU A 26 -10.50 -24.93 7.58
CA GLU A 26 -11.35 -25.82 6.79
C GLU A 26 -10.53 -26.92 6.12
N PRO A 27 -11.12 -28.08 5.82
CA PRO A 27 -10.45 -29.11 5.02
C PRO A 27 -10.02 -28.54 3.67
N LEU A 28 -8.72 -28.59 3.40
CA LEU A 28 -8.18 -28.13 2.13
C LEU A 28 -8.22 -29.27 1.11
N GLU A 29 -8.68 -28.96 -0.10
CA GLU A 29 -8.65 -29.86 -1.25
C GLU A 29 -7.39 -29.58 -2.08
N ASP A 30 -7.02 -30.56 -2.92
CA ASP A 30 -5.93 -30.42 -3.87
C ASP A 30 -6.23 -29.29 -4.89
N LEU A 31 -5.26 -28.42 -5.10
CA LEU A 31 -5.36 -27.39 -6.13
C LEU A 31 -5.00 -27.96 -7.50
N CYS A 32 -5.97 -27.97 -8.44
CA CYS A 32 -5.70 -28.33 -9.81
C CYS A 32 -4.81 -27.28 -10.49
N ILE A 33 -3.56 -27.63 -10.77
CA ILE A 33 -2.55 -26.75 -11.39
C ILE A 33 -2.53 -26.80 -12.92
N SER A 34 -3.45 -27.52 -13.55
CA SER A 34 -3.54 -27.69 -14.99
C SER A 34 -4.90 -27.30 -15.55
N ARG A 35 -4.92 -26.96 -16.84
CA ARG A 35 -6.15 -26.68 -17.60
C ARG A 35 -6.07 -27.41 -18.94
N PRO A 36 -7.13 -28.15 -19.34
CA PRO A 36 -7.12 -28.85 -20.63
C PRO A 36 -7.12 -27.84 -21.78
N LYS A 37 -6.33 -28.12 -22.82
CA LYS A 37 -6.26 -27.27 -24.02
C LYS A 37 -7.58 -27.14 -24.77
N THR A 38 -8.51 -28.05 -24.54
CA THR A 38 -9.90 -27.95 -25.06
C THR A 38 -10.67 -26.77 -24.48
N ARG A 39 -10.28 -26.30 -23.28
CA ARG A 39 -10.89 -25.13 -22.62
C ARG A 39 -10.01 -23.88 -22.71
N LEU A 40 -8.68 -24.06 -22.75
CA LEU A 40 -7.71 -22.97 -22.75
C LEU A 40 -6.62 -23.31 -23.80
N THR A 41 -6.73 -22.74 -25.00
CA THR A 41 -5.86 -23.04 -26.13
C THR A 41 -4.47 -22.43 -26.06
N TRP A 42 -4.25 -21.51 -25.11
CA TRP A 42 -2.97 -20.83 -24.90
C TRP A 42 -2.47 -21.01 -23.46
N GLY A 43 -1.17 -20.93 -23.28
CA GLY A 43 -0.52 -21.07 -21.98
C GLY A 43 0.72 -21.95 -22.06
N ILE A 44 1.41 -22.12 -20.93
CA ILE A 44 2.60 -22.96 -20.82
C ILE A 44 2.15 -24.43 -20.80
N THR A 45 2.53 -25.19 -21.82
CA THR A 45 2.24 -26.63 -21.89
C THR A 45 2.96 -27.37 -20.77
N LEU A 46 2.26 -28.30 -20.11
CA LEU A 46 2.89 -29.14 -19.10
C LEU A 46 3.93 -30.09 -19.75
N PRO A 47 5.13 -30.22 -19.17
CA PRO A 47 6.19 -31.04 -19.78
C PRO A 47 5.87 -32.55 -19.78
N PHE A 48 4.96 -32.98 -18.93
CA PHE A 48 4.56 -34.38 -18.77
C PHE A 48 3.18 -34.71 -19.34
N ASP A 49 2.43 -33.69 -19.83
CA ASP A 49 1.13 -33.86 -20.46
C ASP A 49 0.86 -32.75 -21.48
N PRO A 50 1.05 -33.01 -22.80
CA PRO A 50 0.94 -32.00 -23.83
C PRO A 50 -0.51 -31.52 -24.09
N ASP A 51 -1.52 -32.21 -23.60
CA ASP A 51 -2.93 -31.81 -23.75
C ASP A 51 -3.39 -30.78 -22.69
N TYR A 52 -2.50 -30.45 -21.75
CA TYR A 52 -2.77 -29.50 -20.70
C TYR A 52 -1.78 -28.32 -20.67
N VAL A 53 -2.26 -27.19 -20.22
CA VAL A 53 -1.46 -25.99 -19.90
C VAL A 53 -1.48 -25.70 -18.41
N THR A 54 -0.46 -25.01 -17.93
CA THR A 54 -0.31 -24.60 -16.54
C THR A 54 -1.43 -23.65 -16.11
N TYR A 55 -1.92 -23.83 -14.90
CA TYR A 55 -2.82 -22.87 -14.24
C TYR A 55 -2.13 -21.53 -14.02
N VAL A 56 -2.83 -20.45 -14.37
CA VAL A 56 -2.27 -19.08 -14.37
C VAL A 56 -1.57 -18.69 -13.07
N TRP A 57 -2.11 -19.04 -11.92
CA TRP A 57 -1.49 -18.69 -10.64
C TRP A 57 -0.24 -19.51 -10.33
N PHE A 58 -0.12 -20.72 -10.88
CA PHE A 58 1.10 -21.51 -10.74
C PHE A 58 2.26 -20.91 -11.56
N ASP A 59 1.96 -20.26 -12.66
CA ASP A 59 2.92 -19.52 -13.48
C ASP A 59 3.19 -18.12 -12.90
N ALA A 60 2.11 -17.34 -12.68
CA ALA A 60 2.23 -15.93 -12.28
C ALA A 60 2.99 -15.72 -10.96
N LEU A 61 2.83 -16.60 -9.97
CA LEU A 61 3.50 -16.47 -8.67
C LEU A 61 5.01 -16.72 -8.76
N VAL A 62 5.44 -17.60 -9.66
CA VAL A 62 6.87 -17.88 -9.88
C VAL A 62 7.61 -16.65 -10.43
N ASN A 63 6.91 -15.72 -11.08
CA ASN A 63 7.51 -14.48 -11.57
C ASN A 63 8.25 -13.68 -10.47
N TYR A 64 7.78 -13.72 -9.23
CA TYR A 64 8.41 -12.99 -8.12
C TYR A 64 9.86 -13.43 -7.85
N VAL A 65 10.17 -14.69 -8.03
CA VAL A 65 11.53 -15.21 -7.85
C VAL A 65 12.32 -15.23 -9.16
N SER A 66 11.67 -15.57 -10.29
CA SER A 66 12.35 -15.64 -11.59
C SER A 66 12.82 -14.26 -12.07
N ALA A 67 12.04 -13.19 -11.84
CA ALA A 67 12.43 -11.82 -12.16
C ALA A 67 13.65 -11.33 -11.36
N LEU A 68 13.90 -11.92 -10.20
CA LEU A 68 15.09 -11.65 -9.39
C LEU A 68 16.30 -12.53 -9.78
N GLY A 69 16.11 -13.47 -10.70
CA GLY A 69 17.18 -14.36 -11.19
C GLY A 69 17.44 -15.57 -10.27
N TYR A 70 16.38 -16.09 -9.62
CA TYR A 70 16.48 -17.36 -8.89
C TYR A 70 17.06 -18.49 -9.79
N PRO A 71 17.93 -19.40 -9.26
CA PRO A 71 18.34 -19.49 -7.85
C PRO A 71 19.59 -18.65 -7.48
N ASP A 72 20.46 -18.31 -8.45
CA ASP A 72 21.82 -17.83 -8.17
C ASP A 72 22.00 -16.31 -8.36
N GLY A 73 20.96 -15.62 -8.83
CA GLY A 73 21.00 -14.19 -9.13
C GLY A 73 21.29 -13.31 -7.90
N GLU A 74 22.19 -12.35 -8.07
CA GLU A 74 22.54 -11.40 -6.99
C GLU A 74 21.34 -10.57 -6.51
N LYS A 75 20.39 -10.26 -7.41
CA LYS A 75 19.15 -9.58 -7.04
C LYS A 75 18.29 -10.47 -6.15
N PHE A 76 18.21 -11.77 -6.44
CA PHE A 76 17.46 -12.71 -5.63
C PHE A 76 18.05 -12.78 -4.21
N LYS A 77 19.33 -13.00 -4.07
CA LYS A 77 20.03 -13.05 -2.77
C LYS A 77 19.85 -11.77 -1.96
N ARG A 78 19.84 -10.61 -2.64
CA ARG A 78 19.75 -9.30 -1.99
C ARG A 78 18.33 -8.92 -1.59
N PHE A 79 17.33 -9.13 -2.45
CA PHE A 79 15.98 -8.57 -2.27
C PHE A 79 14.97 -9.57 -1.74
N TRP A 80 15.11 -10.87 -2.05
CA TRP A 80 14.14 -11.86 -1.63
C TRP A 80 13.91 -11.90 -0.11
N PRO A 81 14.93 -11.86 0.76
CA PRO A 81 14.74 -11.93 2.21
C PRO A 81 13.89 -10.81 2.80
N THR A 82 13.82 -9.67 2.13
CA THR A 82 13.04 -8.48 2.58
C THR A 82 11.85 -8.18 1.68
N THR A 83 11.46 -9.13 0.84
CA THR A 83 10.34 -8.95 -0.09
C THR A 83 9.01 -8.86 0.65
N ARG A 84 8.25 -7.80 0.36
CA ARG A 84 6.87 -7.64 0.81
C ARG A 84 5.95 -7.53 -0.40
N HIS A 85 4.87 -8.30 -0.38
CA HIS A 85 3.83 -8.21 -1.41
C HIS A 85 2.76 -7.19 -1.01
N PHE A 86 2.35 -6.35 -1.97
CA PHE A 86 1.20 -5.46 -1.86
C PHE A 86 0.17 -5.94 -2.88
N VAL A 87 -0.98 -6.41 -2.39
CA VAL A 87 -2.00 -7.02 -3.24
C VAL A 87 -3.40 -6.53 -2.86
N ALA A 88 -4.30 -6.55 -3.83
CA ALA A 88 -5.71 -6.32 -3.56
C ALA A 88 -6.36 -7.57 -2.93
N LYS A 89 -7.44 -7.34 -2.20
CA LYS A 89 -8.14 -8.39 -1.42
C LYS A 89 -8.65 -9.58 -2.25
N ASP A 90 -8.91 -9.41 -3.54
CA ASP A 90 -9.38 -10.49 -4.42
C ASP A 90 -8.33 -11.54 -4.76
N ILE A 91 -7.06 -11.22 -4.58
CA ILE A 91 -5.94 -12.14 -4.83
C ILE A 91 -5.20 -12.54 -3.55
N ILE A 92 -5.87 -12.40 -2.40
CA ILE A 92 -5.27 -12.77 -1.10
C ILE A 92 -4.97 -14.28 -1.02
N LYS A 93 -5.87 -15.14 -1.52
CA LYS A 93 -5.67 -16.60 -1.46
C LYS A 93 -4.45 -17.06 -2.26
N PRO A 94 -4.25 -16.64 -3.54
CA PRO A 94 -3.03 -16.96 -4.26
C PRO A 94 -1.76 -16.54 -3.53
N HIS A 95 -1.73 -15.36 -2.91
CA HIS A 95 -0.53 -14.83 -2.27
C HIS A 95 -0.36 -15.31 -0.82
N GLY A 96 -1.43 -15.43 -0.06
CA GLY A 96 -1.38 -15.81 1.35
C GLY A 96 -1.41 -17.32 1.62
N ILE A 97 -1.80 -18.13 0.65
CA ILE A 97 -1.93 -19.57 0.78
C ILE A 97 -1.08 -20.30 -0.26
N TYR A 98 -1.41 -20.14 -1.56
CA TYR A 98 -0.75 -20.93 -2.61
C TYR A 98 0.73 -20.61 -2.72
N TRP A 99 1.09 -19.35 -2.70
CA TRP A 99 2.47 -18.92 -2.84
C TRP A 99 3.38 -19.39 -1.69
N PRO A 100 3.03 -19.22 -0.41
CA PRO A 100 3.80 -19.81 0.69
C PRO A 100 3.95 -21.34 0.60
N ILE A 101 2.91 -22.07 0.15
CA ILE A 101 2.97 -23.51 -0.03
C ILE A 101 3.94 -23.87 -1.17
N MET A 102 3.87 -23.16 -2.30
CA MET A 102 4.78 -23.37 -3.45
C MET A 102 6.23 -23.10 -3.06
N LEU A 103 6.50 -22.02 -2.33
CA LEU A 103 7.83 -21.69 -1.84
C LEU A 103 8.38 -22.79 -0.93
N LYS A 104 7.62 -23.25 0.04
CA LYS A 104 8.04 -24.35 0.92
C LYS A 104 8.26 -25.66 0.15
N ALA A 105 7.42 -25.98 -0.82
CA ALA A 105 7.60 -27.16 -1.66
C ALA A 105 8.87 -27.07 -2.52
N ALA A 106 9.27 -25.87 -2.92
CA ALA A 106 10.51 -25.61 -3.66
C ALA A 106 11.76 -25.46 -2.76
N GLY A 107 11.61 -25.58 -1.43
CA GLY A 107 12.72 -25.40 -0.49
C GLY A 107 13.16 -23.95 -0.33
N LEU A 108 12.28 -22.98 -0.63
CA LEU A 108 12.53 -21.56 -0.52
C LEU A 108 11.97 -20.97 0.77
N ASP A 109 12.63 -19.95 1.27
CA ASP A 109 12.10 -19.15 2.36
C ASP A 109 10.86 -18.38 1.92
N ILE A 110 9.89 -18.25 2.82
CA ILE A 110 8.71 -17.42 2.60
C ILE A 110 9.13 -15.96 2.67
N TYR A 111 8.53 -15.12 1.82
CA TYR A 111 8.73 -13.67 1.80
C TYR A 111 8.37 -13.01 3.15
N GLU A 112 8.87 -11.78 3.38
CA GLU A 112 8.78 -11.09 4.67
C GLU A 112 7.33 -10.72 5.06
N GLY A 113 6.49 -10.29 4.11
CA GLY A 113 5.14 -9.83 4.45
C GLY A 113 4.17 -9.68 3.29
N LEU A 114 2.89 -9.79 3.62
CA LEU A 114 1.75 -9.62 2.71
C LEU A 114 0.88 -8.47 3.19
N ASN A 115 0.85 -7.39 2.43
CA ASN A 115 0.04 -6.20 2.68
C ASN A 115 -1.16 -6.20 1.74
N VAL A 116 -2.36 -6.22 2.30
CA VAL A 116 -3.60 -6.37 1.53
C VAL A 116 -4.40 -5.09 1.60
N HIS A 117 -4.72 -4.52 0.44
CA HIS A 117 -5.55 -3.32 0.32
C HIS A 117 -6.93 -3.62 -0.24
N GLY A 118 -7.88 -2.74 0.05
CA GLY A 118 -9.22 -2.75 -0.55
C GLY A 118 -9.24 -2.22 -1.98
N PHE A 119 -10.44 -2.08 -2.53
CA PHE A 119 -10.64 -1.52 -3.87
C PHE A 119 -10.90 -0.02 -3.83
N TRP A 120 -10.49 0.68 -4.88
CA TRP A 120 -11.02 1.97 -5.25
C TRP A 120 -12.29 1.77 -6.08
N ASN A 121 -13.41 2.23 -5.54
CA ASN A 121 -14.71 2.14 -6.17
C ASN A 121 -15.05 3.48 -6.85
N VAL A 122 -15.70 3.42 -8.00
CA VAL A 122 -16.28 4.58 -8.68
C VAL A 122 -17.78 4.42 -8.70
N LYS A 123 -18.52 5.41 -8.17
CA LYS A 123 -19.97 5.37 -8.05
C LYS A 123 -20.50 4.09 -7.39
N GLY A 124 -19.81 3.65 -6.33
CA GLY A 124 -20.19 2.45 -5.56
C GLY A 124 -19.87 1.10 -6.23
N SER A 125 -19.19 1.10 -7.37
CA SER A 125 -18.81 -0.13 -8.09
C SER A 125 -17.29 -0.23 -8.24
N LYS A 126 -16.75 -1.46 -8.17
CA LYS A 126 -15.33 -1.72 -8.46
C LYS A 126 -14.97 -1.20 -9.86
N MET A 127 -13.83 -0.55 -9.99
CA MET A 127 -13.30 -0.15 -11.29
C MET A 127 -13.08 -1.39 -12.17
N SER A 128 -13.61 -1.38 -13.39
CA SER A 128 -13.48 -2.47 -14.35
C SER A 128 -13.43 -1.93 -15.77
N LYS A 129 -12.48 -2.45 -16.56
CA LYS A 129 -12.37 -2.11 -17.98
C LYS A 129 -13.63 -2.48 -18.77
N SER A 130 -14.29 -3.57 -18.39
CA SER A 130 -15.54 -4.03 -19.05
C SER A 130 -16.74 -3.12 -18.76
N ILE A 131 -16.74 -2.41 -17.63
CA ILE A 131 -17.78 -1.45 -17.26
C ILE A 131 -17.46 -0.04 -17.79
N GLY A 132 -16.19 0.20 -18.17
CA GLY A 132 -15.75 1.51 -18.67
C GLY A 132 -15.65 2.60 -17.60
N ASN A 133 -15.60 2.23 -16.32
CA ASN A 133 -15.50 3.16 -15.18
C ASN A 133 -14.08 3.25 -14.61
N VAL A 134 -13.07 2.88 -15.40
CA VAL A 134 -11.66 2.98 -14.97
C VAL A 134 -11.21 4.42 -15.07
N THR A 135 -10.66 4.95 -13.99
CA THR A 135 -9.98 6.24 -13.97
C THR A 135 -8.51 6.05 -14.38
N ASP A 136 -8.07 6.81 -15.37
CA ASP A 136 -6.67 6.84 -15.77
C ASP A 136 -5.87 7.73 -14.81
N PRO A 137 -4.92 7.20 -14.02
CA PRO A 137 -4.12 7.99 -13.09
C PRO A 137 -3.26 9.05 -13.81
N VAL A 138 -2.90 8.84 -15.08
CA VAL A 138 -2.13 9.82 -15.85
C VAL A 138 -2.98 11.05 -16.14
N GLU A 139 -4.24 10.89 -16.52
CA GLU A 139 -5.13 12.03 -16.75
C GLU A 139 -5.43 12.79 -15.44
N VAL A 140 -5.67 12.07 -14.35
CA VAL A 140 -5.85 12.69 -13.02
C VAL A 140 -4.63 13.51 -12.60
N THR A 141 -3.41 12.98 -12.83
CA THR A 141 -2.20 13.72 -12.47
C THR A 141 -1.93 14.92 -13.38
N LYS A 142 -2.41 14.93 -14.62
CA LYS A 142 -2.36 16.13 -15.48
C LYS A 142 -3.26 17.23 -14.97
N GLU A 143 -4.43 16.89 -14.43
CA GLU A 143 -5.40 17.86 -13.95
C GLU A 143 -5.06 18.39 -12.55
N PHE A 144 -4.80 17.51 -11.60
CA PHE A 144 -4.61 17.87 -10.19
C PHE A 144 -3.14 17.96 -9.75
N GLY A 145 -2.21 17.47 -10.55
CA GLY A 145 -0.80 17.32 -10.18
C GLY A 145 -0.51 15.97 -9.50
N VAL A 146 0.76 15.56 -9.56
CA VAL A 146 1.22 14.27 -9.02
C VAL A 146 1.12 14.23 -7.50
N ASP A 147 1.62 15.26 -6.80
CA ASP A 147 1.70 15.29 -5.34
C ASP A 147 0.31 15.36 -4.68
N PRO A 148 -0.63 16.22 -5.12
CA PRO A 148 -1.98 16.21 -4.58
C PRO A 148 -2.71 14.88 -4.79
N PHE A 149 -2.53 14.24 -5.95
CA PHE A 149 -3.12 12.93 -6.22
C PHE A 149 -2.55 11.84 -5.32
N ARG A 150 -1.22 11.78 -5.15
CA ARG A 150 -0.57 10.85 -4.22
C ARG A 150 -1.03 11.08 -2.78
N TYR A 151 -1.11 12.35 -2.36
CA TYR A 151 -1.63 12.70 -1.05
C TYR A 151 -3.06 12.19 -0.85
N PHE A 152 -3.96 12.45 -1.81
CA PHE A 152 -5.33 11.97 -1.78
C PHE A 152 -5.39 10.44 -1.59
N LEU A 153 -4.67 9.67 -2.40
CA LEU A 153 -4.68 8.21 -2.32
C LEU A 153 -4.25 7.70 -0.93
N MET A 154 -3.21 8.29 -0.35
CA MET A 154 -2.69 7.88 0.95
C MET A 154 -3.54 8.36 2.12
N ARG A 155 -4.22 9.49 1.97
CA ARG A 155 -4.99 10.15 3.04
C ARG A 155 -6.43 9.67 3.11
N GLU A 156 -7.06 9.38 1.97
CA GLU A 156 -8.46 9.02 1.88
C GLU A 156 -8.73 7.55 2.20
N MET A 157 -7.88 6.65 1.72
CA MET A 157 -8.07 5.22 1.94
C MET A 157 -7.60 4.78 3.34
N VAL A 158 -8.49 4.17 4.11
CA VAL A 158 -8.09 3.36 5.26
C VAL A 158 -7.52 2.05 4.75
N PHE A 159 -6.23 1.81 4.97
CA PHE A 159 -5.55 0.63 4.43
C PHE A 159 -6.26 -0.66 4.82
N GLY A 160 -6.56 -1.47 3.82
CA GLY A 160 -7.34 -2.72 3.97
C GLY A 160 -8.84 -2.57 3.71
N LEU A 161 -9.39 -1.36 3.70
CA LEU A 161 -10.80 -1.12 3.40
C LEU A 161 -10.98 -0.57 1.97
N ASP A 162 -12.18 -0.73 1.43
CA ASP A 162 -12.54 -0.09 0.17
C ASP A 162 -12.71 1.42 0.36
N ALA A 163 -12.36 2.17 -0.67
CA ALA A 163 -12.54 3.61 -0.71
C ALA A 163 -13.26 4.04 -2.01
N ASN A 164 -13.88 5.21 -1.99
CA ASN A 164 -14.52 5.77 -3.16
C ASN A 164 -13.60 6.80 -3.84
N PHE A 165 -13.47 6.65 -5.14
CA PHE A 165 -12.74 7.58 -5.99
C PHE A 165 -13.74 8.50 -6.69
N THR A 166 -13.71 9.78 -6.35
CA THR A 166 -14.49 10.84 -7.02
C THR A 166 -13.65 12.10 -7.14
N GLU A 167 -13.85 12.85 -8.20
CA GLU A 167 -13.19 14.16 -8.38
C GLU A 167 -13.54 15.13 -7.25
N ASP A 168 -14.80 15.15 -6.81
CA ASP A 168 -15.22 15.96 -5.67
C ASP A 168 -14.44 15.65 -4.40
N ALA A 169 -14.14 14.37 -4.13
CA ALA A 169 -13.35 13.97 -2.97
C ALA A 169 -11.89 14.44 -3.09
N ILE A 170 -11.31 14.39 -4.30
CA ILE A 170 -9.96 14.92 -4.55
C ILE A 170 -9.94 16.43 -4.30
N VAL A 171 -10.86 17.17 -4.89
CA VAL A 171 -10.98 18.63 -4.73
C VAL A 171 -11.20 19.01 -3.27
N ALA A 172 -12.12 18.32 -2.58
CA ALA A 172 -12.37 18.55 -1.17
C ALA A 172 -11.12 18.35 -0.30
N ARG A 173 -10.36 17.28 -0.58
CA ARG A 173 -9.13 16.99 0.16
C ARG A 173 -8.02 18.00 -0.14
N ILE A 174 -7.84 18.40 -1.39
CA ILE A 174 -6.88 19.43 -1.79
C ILE A 174 -7.22 20.75 -1.09
N ASN A 175 -8.48 21.16 -1.13
CA ASN A 175 -8.89 22.43 -0.53
C ASN A 175 -8.76 22.41 1.00
N ALA A 176 -9.23 21.36 1.66
CA ALA A 176 -9.21 21.29 3.11
C ALA A 176 -7.78 21.19 3.66
N ASP A 177 -7.04 20.17 3.23
CA ASP A 177 -5.77 19.82 3.84
C ASP A 177 -4.61 20.63 3.23
N LEU A 178 -4.50 20.68 1.90
CA LEU A 178 -3.34 21.29 1.24
C LEU A 178 -3.46 22.81 1.13
N ALA A 179 -4.60 23.34 0.72
CA ALA A 179 -4.78 24.78 0.55
C ALA A 179 -5.07 25.48 1.89
N ASN A 180 -6.11 25.04 2.60
CA ASN A 180 -6.58 25.75 3.81
C ASN A 180 -5.69 25.50 5.02
N ASP A 181 -5.23 24.26 5.27
CA ASP A 181 -4.34 24.02 6.40
C ASP A 181 -2.88 24.37 6.07
N LEU A 182 -2.23 23.55 5.26
CA LEU A 182 -0.80 23.71 4.97
C LEU A 182 -0.50 25.01 4.23
N GLY A 183 -1.28 25.33 3.18
CA GLY A 183 -1.08 26.52 2.36
C GLY A 183 -1.28 27.82 3.14
N ASN A 184 -2.30 27.91 3.99
CA ASN A 184 -2.52 29.08 4.84
C ASN A 184 -1.42 29.24 5.88
N LEU A 185 -1.00 28.17 6.56
CA LEU A 185 0.11 28.21 7.50
C LEU A 185 1.38 28.76 6.80
N PHE A 186 1.72 28.18 5.67
CA PHE A 186 2.91 28.59 4.90
C PHE A 186 2.82 30.05 4.46
N SER A 187 1.68 30.49 3.93
CA SER A 187 1.44 31.88 3.53
C SER A 187 1.55 32.86 4.68
N ARG A 188 1.01 32.52 5.85
CA ARG A 188 1.12 33.33 7.08
C ARG A 188 2.56 33.48 7.54
N ILE A 189 3.30 32.36 7.61
CA ILE A 189 4.71 32.35 8.03
C ILE A 189 5.53 33.22 7.07
N LEU A 190 5.37 33.09 5.75
CA LEU A 190 6.09 33.90 4.76
C LEU A 190 5.75 35.38 4.87
N SER A 191 4.47 35.71 5.05
CA SER A 191 4.01 37.10 5.18
C SER A 191 4.58 37.76 6.45
N MET A 192 4.56 37.04 7.58
CA MET A 192 5.13 37.51 8.84
C MET A 192 6.65 37.66 8.74
N ASN A 193 7.32 36.65 8.15
CA ASN A 193 8.77 36.71 7.94
C ASN A 193 9.18 37.90 7.06
N THR A 194 8.46 38.12 5.97
CA THR A 194 8.72 39.28 5.09
C THR A 194 8.50 40.60 5.81
N ARG A 195 7.38 40.70 6.56
CA ARG A 195 7.01 41.93 7.27
C ARG A 195 7.95 42.28 8.41
N TYR A 196 8.35 41.32 9.22
CA TYR A 196 9.11 41.57 10.45
C TYR A 196 10.61 41.34 10.29
N PHE A 197 11.03 40.43 9.40
CA PHE A 197 12.41 40.02 9.24
C PHE A 197 12.96 40.28 7.81
N LYS A 198 12.20 41.01 6.98
CA LYS A 198 12.59 41.33 5.58
C LYS A 198 12.93 40.09 4.73
N GLY A 199 12.22 38.97 4.99
CA GLY A 199 12.44 37.71 4.27
C GLY A 199 13.66 36.90 4.75
N LYS A 200 14.36 37.33 5.77
CA LYS A 200 15.53 36.60 6.32
C LYS A 200 15.10 35.62 7.39
N ILE A 201 15.62 34.40 7.32
CA ILE A 201 15.49 33.43 8.41
C ILE A 201 16.53 33.80 9.45
N ILE A 202 16.06 34.20 10.63
CA ILE A 202 16.92 34.49 11.78
C ILE A 202 17.06 33.25 12.66
N GLY A 203 18.20 33.15 13.36
CA GLY A 203 18.40 32.06 14.33
C GLY A 203 17.39 32.12 15.48
N PRO A 204 17.27 31.03 16.26
CA PRO A 204 16.37 30.99 17.40
C PRO A 204 16.72 32.08 18.41
N GLY A 205 15.68 32.80 18.86
CA GLY A 205 15.78 33.73 19.97
C GLY A 205 15.80 32.98 21.33
N PRO A 206 15.64 33.73 22.46
CA PRO A 206 15.44 33.10 23.77
C PRO A 206 14.25 32.13 23.71
N ALA A 207 14.42 30.94 24.28
CA ALA A 207 13.37 29.93 24.28
C ALA A 207 12.13 30.44 25.06
N LEU A 208 10.96 30.35 24.47
CA LEU A 208 9.68 30.63 25.08
C LEU A 208 9.02 29.32 25.51
N GLU A 209 8.18 29.35 26.55
CA GLU A 209 7.44 28.15 27.00
C GLU A 209 6.64 27.50 25.88
N THR A 210 6.02 28.28 25.01
CA THR A 210 5.30 27.81 23.82
C THR A 210 6.19 27.07 22.81
N GLN A 211 7.48 27.39 22.74
CA GLN A 211 8.43 26.70 21.87
C GLN A 211 8.65 25.25 22.31
N PHE A 212 8.77 25.00 23.59
CA PHE A 212 8.94 23.63 24.13
C PHE A 212 7.73 22.76 23.83
N THR A 213 6.53 23.31 23.90
CA THR A 213 5.30 22.58 23.54
C THR A 213 5.28 22.22 22.06
N LEU A 214 5.60 23.15 21.17
CA LEU A 214 5.64 22.90 19.72
C LEU A 214 6.71 21.87 19.32
N GLU A 215 7.87 21.90 19.96
CA GLU A 215 8.92 20.89 19.71
C GLU A 215 8.46 19.50 20.15
N ALA A 216 7.82 19.39 21.32
CA ALA A 216 7.28 18.12 21.80
C ALA A 216 6.16 17.59 20.90
N ASP A 217 5.27 18.46 20.43
CA ASP A 217 4.19 18.12 19.51
C ASP A 217 4.74 17.66 18.14
N ALA A 218 5.79 18.33 17.64
CA ALA A 218 6.46 17.92 16.40
C ALA A 218 7.10 16.54 16.53
N VAL A 219 7.80 16.27 17.64
CA VAL A 219 8.40 14.95 17.90
C VAL A 219 7.32 13.87 17.97
N THR A 220 6.20 14.16 18.63
CA THR A 220 5.06 13.24 18.74
C THR A 220 4.44 12.96 17.36
N ALA A 221 4.25 13.99 16.55
CA ALA A 221 3.71 13.84 15.19
C ALA A 221 4.65 13.01 14.30
N ILE A 222 5.96 13.23 14.37
CA ILE A 222 6.97 12.48 13.62
C ILE A 222 7.00 11.00 14.06
N ALA A 223 6.93 10.75 15.37
CA ALA A 223 6.89 9.37 15.90
C ALA A 223 5.63 8.64 15.42
N GLY A 224 4.46 9.25 15.57
CA GLY A 224 3.19 8.68 15.10
C GLY A 224 3.15 8.47 13.58
N PHE A 225 3.75 9.38 12.81
CA PHE A 225 3.89 9.20 11.35
C PHE A 225 4.73 7.96 11.03
N LYS A 226 5.92 7.83 11.63
CA LYS A 226 6.82 6.70 11.38
C LYS A 226 6.17 5.37 11.73
N GLU A 227 5.60 5.27 12.92
CA GLU A 227 4.91 4.06 13.39
C GLU A 227 3.77 3.65 12.44
N ALA A 228 2.93 4.61 12.04
CA ALA A 228 1.84 4.35 11.13
C ALA A 228 2.32 3.93 9.73
N MET A 229 3.42 4.50 9.23
CA MET A 229 4.00 4.12 7.93
C MET A 229 4.57 2.70 7.94
N GLU A 230 5.21 2.26 9.02
CA GLU A 230 5.76 0.91 9.16
C GLU A 230 4.70 -0.18 9.03
N ILE A 231 3.48 0.09 9.50
CA ILE A 231 2.36 -0.85 9.43
C ILE A 231 1.33 -0.50 8.32
N CYS A 232 1.73 0.30 7.36
CA CYS A 232 0.90 0.73 6.21
C CYS A 232 -0.40 1.47 6.57
N GLN A 233 -0.49 2.07 7.75
CA GLN A 233 -1.60 2.93 8.17
C GLN A 233 -1.39 4.36 7.67
N PHE A 234 -1.22 4.54 6.36
CA PHE A 234 -0.83 5.81 5.72
C PHE A 234 -1.73 6.98 6.12
N HIS A 235 -3.05 6.77 6.14
CA HIS A 235 -4.03 7.78 6.54
C HIS A 235 -3.81 8.26 7.98
N LYS A 236 -3.43 7.38 8.92
CA LYS A 236 -3.14 7.75 10.31
C LYS A 236 -1.84 8.55 10.42
N GLY A 237 -0.79 8.13 9.69
CA GLY A 237 0.46 8.85 9.64
C GLY A 237 0.27 10.29 9.15
N LEU A 238 -0.44 10.46 8.05
CA LEU A 238 -0.78 11.78 7.52
C LEU A 238 -1.69 12.57 8.48
N THR A 239 -2.65 11.92 9.15
CA THR A 239 -3.48 12.59 10.17
C THR A 239 -2.64 13.14 11.33
N ALA A 240 -1.63 12.40 11.81
CA ALA A 240 -0.75 12.88 12.87
C ALA A 240 0.03 14.16 12.45
N VAL A 241 0.54 14.17 11.22
CA VAL A 241 1.21 15.36 10.66
C VAL A 241 0.26 16.54 10.53
N TRP A 242 -0.96 16.31 9.98
CA TRP A 242 -1.95 17.38 9.83
C TRP A 242 -2.50 17.91 11.15
N ALA A 243 -2.62 17.07 12.18
CA ALA A 243 -2.96 17.54 13.51
C ALA A 243 -1.92 18.54 14.04
N PHE A 244 -0.64 18.28 13.83
CA PHE A 244 0.42 19.23 14.19
C PHE A 244 0.36 20.51 13.35
N ILE A 245 0.15 20.43 12.03
CA ILE A 245 -0.02 21.61 11.15
C ILE A 245 -1.19 22.49 11.65
N SER A 246 -2.33 21.85 11.99
CA SER A 246 -3.50 22.58 12.50
C SER A 246 -3.25 23.26 13.85
N THR A 247 -2.42 22.65 14.71
CA THR A 247 -2.00 23.28 15.99
C THR A 247 -1.17 24.55 15.75
N MET A 248 -0.39 24.59 14.68
CA MET A 248 0.43 25.76 14.32
C MET A 248 -0.36 26.88 13.63
N ASN A 249 -1.57 26.59 13.10
CA ASN A 249 -2.42 27.54 12.37
C ASN A 249 -3.24 28.41 13.31
#